data_e73952c43eded6439d59922df4ae4730
#
_entry.id   e73952c43eded6439d59922df4ae4730
#
_cell.length_a   1.000
_cell.length_b   1.000
_cell.length_c   1.000
_cell.angle_alpha   90.00
_cell.angle_beta   90.00
_cell.angle_gamma   90.00
#
_symmetry.space_group_name_H-M   'P 1'
#
loop_
_entity.id
_entity.type
_entity.pdbx_description
1 polymer ?
#
loop_
_entity_poly.entity_id
_entity_poly.type
_entity_poly.pdbx_seq_one_letter_code
_entity_poly.pdbx_strand_id
1 'polypeptide(L)'
;MYVLNTLIINQIRVLWCIDLGWVLRSMFRYWRQTIQIFKHVLRDENPDWTEITVEELFNRIETDPPALLIDVRSEKEFSGGYGHILNAMWIPMLELESRLDEIQDFKEKEIVTMCPGGGLSLVAVDILNEAGFKDAKSLKGGTDEWSKKGYPTTKD
;
A
#
# COMPACT_ATOMS: atom_id res chain seq x y z
N MET A 1 2.41 13.63 56.65
CA MET A 1 1.52 13.92 55.48
C MET A 1 2.34 14.21 54.24
N TYR A 2 3.54 13.62 54.06
CA TYR A 2 4.46 13.87 52.94
C TYR A 2 4.87 12.60 52.15
N VAL A 3 4.38 11.44 52.53
CA VAL A 3 4.79 10.15 51.91
C VAL A 3 3.84 9.69 50.81
N LEU A 4 2.59 10.17 50.78
CA LEU A 4 1.60 9.82 49.74
C LEU A 4 1.81 10.51 48.39
N ASN A 5 2.48 11.68 48.39
CA ASN A 5 2.70 12.45 47.15
C ASN A 5 3.79 11.86 46.25
N THR A 6 4.77 11.16 46.82
CA THR A 6 5.90 10.60 46.04
C THR A 6 5.53 9.34 45.30
N LEU A 7 4.55 8.56 45.77
CA LEU A 7 4.08 7.32 45.14
C LEU A 7 3.17 7.64 43.94
N ILE A 8 2.36 8.68 44.03
CA ILE A 8 1.46 9.11 42.91
C ILE A 8 2.26 9.67 41.75
N ILE A 9 3.33 10.47 42.04
CA ILE A 9 4.18 11.04 41.01
C ILE A 9 5.00 9.97 40.26
N ASN A 10 5.43 8.91 40.96
CA ASN A 10 6.14 7.79 40.33
C ASN A 10 5.20 6.89 39.50
N GLN A 11 3.96 6.71 39.90
CA GLN A 11 2.97 5.98 39.09
C GLN A 11 2.62 6.73 37.80
N ILE A 12 2.55 8.05 37.83
CA ILE A 12 2.31 8.88 36.63
C ILE A 12 3.53 8.87 35.70
N ARG A 13 4.77 8.79 36.24
CA ARG A 13 5.98 8.68 35.40
C ARG A 13 6.11 7.33 34.70
N VAL A 14 5.62 6.23 35.27
CA VAL A 14 5.61 4.90 34.62
C VAL A 14 4.55 4.83 33.50
N LEU A 15 3.43 5.56 33.62
CA LEU A 15 2.44 5.68 32.56
C LEU A 15 2.90 6.58 31.38
N TRP A 16 3.89 7.45 31.59
CA TRP A 16 4.52 8.28 30.54
C TRP A 16 5.65 7.55 29.81
N CYS A 17 6.10 6.39 30.30
CA CYS A 17 7.08 5.52 29.64
C CYS A 17 6.48 4.47 28.71
N ILE A 18 5.15 4.35 28.63
CA ILE A 18 4.51 3.70 27.49
C ILE A 18 4.67 4.71 26.35
N ASP A 19 5.50 4.36 25.40
CA ASP A 19 5.97 5.18 24.29
C ASP A 19 4.79 5.82 23.51
N LEU A 20 4.24 6.93 24.08
CA LEU A 20 3.25 7.77 23.41
C LEU A 20 3.75 8.16 22.00
N GLY A 21 5.06 8.20 21.79
CA GLY A 21 5.66 8.44 20.51
C GLY A 21 5.32 7.34 19.49
N TRP A 22 5.22 6.09 19.90
CA TRP A 22 4.83 4.99 19.00
C TRP A 22 3.34 5.02 18.67
N VAL A 23 2.49 5.26 19.68
CA VAL A 23 1.03 5.41 19.49
C VAL A 23 0.72 6.63 18.63
N LEU A 24 1.35 7.77 18.90
CA LEU A 24 1.17 9.00 18.11
C LEU A 24 1.69 8.82 16.68
N ARG A 25 2.84 8.17 16.47
CA ARG A 25 3.37 7.87 15.13
C ARG A 25 2.48 6.89 14.37
N SER A 26 1.93 5.87 15.03
CA SER A 26 0.99 4.95 14.41
C SER A 26 -0.35 5.61 14.09
N MET A 27 -0.88 6.44 14.99
CA MET A 27 -2.09 7.24 14.75
C MET A 27 -1.87 8.28 13.64
N PHE A 28 -0.69 8.94 13.61
CA PHE A 28 -0.35 9.91 12.56
C PHE A 28 -0.20 9.25 11.20
N ARG A 29 0.38 8.03 11.12
CA ARG A 29 0.44 7.21 9.92
C ARG A 29 -0.96 6.83 9.44
N TYR A 30 -1.78 6.29 10.33
CA TYR A 30 -3.15 5.91 10.03
C TYR A 30 -3.99 7.12 9.56
N TRP A 31 -3.81 8.27 10.21
CA TRP A 31 -4.49 9.51 9.86
C TRP A 31 -4.03 10.08 8.51
N ARG A 32 -2.72 10.04 8.20
CA ARG A 32 -2.19 10.42 6.89
C ARG A 32 -2.78 9.55 5.77
N GLN A 33 -2.82 8.24 5.96
CA GLN A 33 -3.41 7.31 5.00
C GLN A 33 -4.92 7.54 4.83
N THR A 34 -5.65 7.77 5.92
CA THR A 34 -7.09 8.10 5.86
C THR A 34 -7.31 9.41 5.11
N ILE A 35 -6.45 10.42 5.31
CA ILE A 35 -6.51 11.69 4.56
C ILE A 35 -6.16 11.48 3.08
N GLN A 36 -5.19 10.64 2.75
CA GLN A 36 -4.87 10.34 1.35
C GLN A 36 -6.03 9.61 0.67
N ILE A 37 -6.60 8.59 1.32
CA ILE A 37 -7.82 7.92 0.82
C ILE A 37 -8.97 8.92 0.67
N PHE A 38 -9.15 9.84 1.64
CA PHE A 38 -10.22 10.83 1.61
C PHE A 38 -9.98 11.90 0.54
N LYS A 39 -8.75 12.39 0.38
CA LYS A 39 -8.36 13.27 -0.72
C LYS A 39 -8.60 12.60 -2.07
N HIS A 40 -8.36 11.30 -2.14
CA HIS A 40 -8.56 10.49 -3.31
C HIS A 40 -10.03 10.36 -3.69
N VAL A 41 -10.88 10.00 -2.70
CA VAL A 41 -12.35 9.87 -2.88
C VAL A 41 -13.01 11.22 -3.23
N LEU A 42 -12.45 12.35 -2.75
CA LEU A 42 -12.95 13.70 -3.05
C LEU A 42 -12.36 14.34 -4.30
N ARG A 43 -11.33 13.75 -4.91
CA ARG A 43 -10.72 14.20 -6.15
C ARG A 43 -11.36 13.47 -7.33
N ASP A 44 -12.53 13.93 -7.73
CA ASP A 44 -13.26 13.40 -8.91
C ASP A 44 -12.51 13.60 -10.24
N GLU A 45 -11.40 14.36 -10.26
CA GLU A 45 -10.63 14.65 -11.47
C GLU A 45 -9.14 14.82 -11.13
N ASN A 46 -8.38 13.71 -10.99
CA ASN A 46 -6.94 13.80 -11.11
C ASN A 46 -6.50 13.25 -12.48
N PRO A 47 -6.15 14.13 -13.46
CA PRO A 47 -5.74 13.71 -14.79
C PRO A 47 -4.39 12.98 -14.85
N ASP A 48 -3.66 12.94 -13.73
CA ASP A 48 -2.31 12.35 -13.65
C ASP A 48 -2.29 10.89 -13.20
N TRP A 49 -3.46 10.27 -12.96
CA TRP A 49 -3.47 8.86 -12.60
C TRP A 49 -3.36 7.98 -13.83
N THR A 50 -2.24 7.30 -13.89
CA THR A 50 -2.02 6.32 -14.91
C THR A 50 -2.60 4.98 -14.43
N GLU A 51 -3.56 4.46 -15.18
CA GLU A 51 -4.11 3.13 -14.97
C GLU A 51 -3.74 2.21 -16.13
N ILE A 52 -3.60 0.93 -15.86
CA ILE A 52 -3.50 -0.14 -16.85
C ILE A 52 -4.68 -1.09 -16.67
N THR A 53 -5.32 -1.51 -17.75
CA THR A 53 -6.42 -2.48 -17.66
C THR A 53 -5.91 -3.90 -17.42
N VAL A 54 -6.77 -4.77 -16.88
CA VAL A 54 -6.40 -6.18 -16.67
C VAL A 54 -6.12 -6.89 -17.98
N GLU A 55 -6.80 -6.53 -19.08
CA GLU A 55 -6.56 -7.08 -20.40
C GLU A 55 -5.21 -6.67 -20.97
N GLU A 56 -4.87 -5.39 -20.83
CA GLU A 56 -3.60 -4.88 -21.29
C GLU A 56 -2.45 -5.54 -20.54
N LEU A 57 -2.52 -5.62 -19.20
CA LEU A 57 -1.52 -6.31 -18.39
C LEU A 57 -1.42 -7.80 -18.77
N PHE A 58 -2.55 -8.50 -18.91
CA PHE A 58 -2.56 -9.92 -19.27
C PHE A 58 -1.91 -10.18 -20.63
N ASN A 59 -2.21 -9.34 -21.64
CA ASN A 59 -1.68 -9.51 -22.99
C ASN A 59 -0.16 -9.29 -23.07
N ARG A 60 0.41 -8.51 -22.15
CA ARG A 60 1.84 -8.18 -22.19
C ARG A 60 2.68 -8.87 -21.10
N ILE A 61 2.05 -9.51 -20.12
CA ILE A 61 2.75 -10.03 -18.93
C ILE A 61 3.86 -11.05 -19.26
N GLU A 62 3.74 -11.79 -20.37
CA GLU A 62 4.74 -12.79 -20.80
C GLU A 62 5.77 -12.20 -21.76
N THR A 63 5.45 -11.16 -22.51
CA THR A 63 6.28 -10.64 -23.62
C THR A 63 6.94 -9.32 -23.29
N ASP A 64 6.25 -8.45 -22.56
CA ASP A 64 6.70 -7.11 -22.15
C ASP A 64 6.13 -6.76 -20.77
N PRO A 65 6.50 -7.52 -19.72
CA PRO A 65 5.96 -7.28 -18.37
C PRO A 65 6.45 -5.94 -17.82
N PRO A 66 5.68 -5.31 -16.92
CA PRO A 66 6.19 -4.19 -16.14
C PRO A 66 7.42 -4.65 -15.34
N ALA A 67 8.32 -3.72 -15.05
CA ALA A 67 9.53 -4.03 -14.30
C ALA A 67 9.25 -4.52 -12.89
N LEU A 68 8.13 -4.09 -12.30
CA LEU A 68 7.70 -4.53 -10.97
C LEU A 68 6.17 -4.54 -10.87
N LEU A 69 5.64 -5.64 -10.34
CA LEU A 69 4.24 -5.75 -9.89
C LEU A 69 4.21 -5.67 -8.36
N ILE A 70 3.39 -4.79 -7.79
CA ILE A 70 3.25 -4.66 -6.34
C ILE A 70 1.81 -4.95 -5.93
N ASP A 71 1.64 -6.00 -5.13
CA ASP A 71 0.35 -6.31 -4.51
C ASP A 71 0.28 -5.67 -3.12
N VAL A 72 -0.61 -4.69 -2.95
CA VAL A 72 -0.76 -3.93 -1.69
C VAL A 72 -1.85 -4.48 -0.77
N ARG A 73 -2.38 -5.67 -1.07
CA ARG A 73 -3.41 -6.34 -0.26
C ARG A 73 -2.86 -6.83 1.07
N SER A 74 -3.77 -7.24 1.94
CA SER A 74 -3.40 -7.96 3.17
C SER A 74 -2.81 -9.34 2.84
N GLU A 75 -2.02 -9.88 3.77
CA GLU A 75 -1.46 -11.24 3.66
C GLU A 75 -2.54 -12.30 3.38
N LYS A 76 -3.67 -12.20 4.08
CA LYS A 76 -4.81 -13.10 3.91
C LYS A 76 -5.39 -13.09 2.50
N GLU A 77 -5.35 -11.96 1.82
CA GLU A 77 -5.83 -11.82 0.43
C GLU A 77 -4.78 -12.28 -0.56
N PHE A 78 -3.50 -11.95 -0.32
CA PHE A 78 -2.38 -12.32 -1.18
C PHE A 78 -2.19 -13.84 -1.27
N SER A 79 -2.11 -14.52 -0.11
CA SER A 79 -1.94 -15.97 -0.02
C SER A 79 -3.26 -16.76 0.02
N GLY A 80 -4.41 -16.07 -0.06
CA GLY A 80 -5.75 -16.62 0.11
C GLY A 80 -6.29 -17.40 -1.08
N GLY A 81 -7.61 -17.60 -1.10
CA GLY A 81 -8.31 -18.47 -2.04
C GLY A 81 -8.07 -18.17 -3.51
N TYR A 82 -7.98 -16.89 -3.89
CA TYR A 82 -7.74 -16.45 -5.27
C TYR A 82 -6.25 -16.34 -5.63
N GLY A 83 -5.35 -16.35 -4.62
CA GLY A 83 -3.93 -16.16 -4.84
C GLY A 83 -3.57 -14.76 -5.33
N HIS A 84 -2.44 -14.64 -6.02
CA HIS A 84 -1.90 -13.37 -6.56
C HIS A 84 -1.38 -13.56 -8.00
N ILE A 85 -1.12 -12.47 -8.69
CA ILE A 85 -0.52 -12.50 -10.04
C ILE A 85 0.94 -12.96 -9.91
N LEU A 86 1.36 -13.84 -10.79
CA LEU A 86 2.72 -14.40 -10.78
C LEU A 86 3.78 -13.28 -10.81
N ASN A 87 4.83 -13.44 -10.02
CA ASN A 87 5.93 -12.48 -9.81
C ASN A 87 5.52 -11.15 -9.15
N ALA A 88 4.31 -11.03 -8.58
CA ALA A 88 3.95 -9.88 -7.80
C ALA A 88 4.71 -9.86 -6.47
N MET A 89 5.37 -8.73 -6.18
CA MET A 89 5.98 -8.46 -4.88
C MET A 89 4.89 -8.05 -3.90
N TRP A 90 4.82 -8.73 -2.77
CA TRP A 90 3.87 -8.37 -1.73
C TRP A 90 4.43 -7.28 -0.82
N ILE A 91 3.81 -6.11 -0.88
CA ILE A 91 4.08 -4.98 0.03
C ILE A 91 2.74 -4.43 0.51
N PRO A 92 2.27 -4.83 1.70
CA PRO A 92 1.00 -4.34 2.22
C PRO A 92 0.93 -2.82 2.21
N MET A 93 -0.24 -2.26 1.90
CA MET A 93 -0.45 -0.82 1.81
C MET A 93 0.07 -0.04 3.02
N LEU A 94 -0.09 -0.61 4.23
CA LEU A 94 0.36 0.01 5.48
C LEU A 94 1.89 0.05 5.65
N GLU A 95 2.61 -0.77 4.91
CA GLU A 95 4.07 -0.88 4.96
C GLU A 95 4.76 -0.19 3.78
N LEU A 96 4.01 0.18 2.72
CA LEU A 96 4.58 0.67 1.48
C LEU A 96 5.56 1.82 1.68
N GLU A 97 5.17 2.88 2.43
CA GLU A 97 6.06 4.02 2.70
C GLU A 97 7.36 3.61 3.41
N SER A 98 7.30 2.63 4.32
CA SER A 98 8.47 2.19 5.10
C SER A 98 9.37 1.22 4.35
N ARG A 99 8.90 0.66 3.23
CA ARG A 99 9.60 -0.33 2.41
C ARG A 99 9.99 0.19 1.03
N LEU A 100 9.88 1.51 0.79
CA LEU A 100 10.28 2.12 -0.47
C LEU A 100 11.77 1.90 -0.82
N ASP A 101 12.62 1.70 0.20
CA ASP A 101 14.05 1.42 -0.01
C ASP A 101 14.29 0.07 -0.71
N GLU A 102 13.37 -0.90 -0.58
CA GLU A 102 13.46 -2.21 -1.22
C GLU A 102 13.26 -2.13 -2.75
N ILE A 103 12.64 -1.05 -3.24
CA ILE A 103 12.27 -0.87 -4.65
C ILE A 103 12.95 0.31 -5.33
N GLN A 104 14.00 0.90 -4.72
CA GLN A 104 14.72 2.08 -5.27
C GLN A 104 15.25 1.87 -6.69
N ASP A 105 15.64 0.66 -7.05
CA ASP A 105 16.16 0.31 -8.37
C ASP A 105 15.10 0.39 -9.49
N PHE A 106 13.85 0.59 -9.12
CA PHE A 106 12.72 0.69 -10.05
C PHE A 106 12.21 2.13 -10.24
N LYS A 107 12.90 3.15 -9.70
CA LYS A 107 12.44 4.55 -9.76
C LYS A 107 12.14 5.07 -11.17
N GLU A 108 12.95 4.65 -12.14
CA GLU A 108 12.82 5.08 -13.55
C GLU A 108 12.11 4.03 -14.42
N LYS A 109 11.54 2.99 -13.80
CA LYS A 109 10.93 1.85 -14.49
C LYS A 109 9.43 1.79 -14.21
N GLU A 110 8.71 1.09 -15.10
CA GLU A 110 7.28 0.87 -14.92
C GLU A 110 6.99 -0.03 -13.72
N ILE A 111 6.13 0.47 -12.83
CA ILE A 111 5.59 -0.26 -11.69
C ILE A 111 4.08 -0.33 -11.82
N VAL A 112 3.51 -1.52 -11.66
CA VAL A 112 2.06 -1.68 -11.58
C VAL A 112 1.67 -2.12 -10.19
N THR A 113 0.82 -1.33 -9.54
CA THR A 113 0.27 -1.62 -8.21
C THR A 113 -1.12 -2.24 -8.34
N MET A 114 -1.47 -3.16 -7.43
CA MET A 114 -2.77 -3.82 -7.45
C MET A 114 -3.34 -3.99 -6.04
N CYS A 115 -4.67 -3.92 -5.97
CA CYS A 115 -5.47 -4.23 -4.79
C CYS A 115 -6.77 -4.92 -5.23
N PRO A 116 -7.73 -5.27 -4.37
CA PRO A 116 -8.93 -5.98 -4.84
C PRO A 116 -9.70 -5.24 -5.94
N GLY A 117 -10.11 -4.01 -5.71
CA GLY A 117 -10.98 -3.25 -6.63
C GLY A 117 -10.32 -2.07 -7.35
N GLY A 118 -9.01 -1.84 -7.17
CA GLY A 118 -8.29 -0.74 -7.83
C GLY A 118 -8.18 0.56 -6.99
N GLY A 119 -8.97 0.75 -5.92
CA GLY A 119 -8.97 2.00 -5.14
C GLY A 119 -7.71 2.22 -4.30
N LEU A 120 -7.25 1.22 -3.53
CA LEU A 120 -6.03 1.33 -2.73
C LEU A 120 -4.77 1.38 -3.58
N SER A 121 -4.76 0.74 -4.75
CA SER A 121 -3.63 0.78 -5.66
C SER A 121 -3.42 2.16 -6.27
N LEU A 122 -4.46 2.97 -6.45
CA LEU A 122 -4.33 4.38 -6.83
C LEU A 122 -3.63 5.20 -5.71
N VAL A 123 -3.98 4.94 -4.44
CA VAL A 123 -3.26 5.57 -3.31
C VAL A 123 -1.79 5.15 -3.27
N ALA A 124 -1.50 3.88 -3.61
CA ALA A 124 -0.12 3.41 -3.72
C ALA A 124 0.64 4.13 -4.85
N VAL A 125 0.00 4.40 -5.99
CA VAL A 125 0.56 5.22 -7.08
C VAL A 125 0.91 6.63 -6.59
N ASP A 126 0.02 7.28 -5.83
CA ASP A 126 0.31 8.61 -5.25
C ASP A 126 1.54 8.58 -4.35
N ILE A 127 1.66 7.58 -3.45
CA ILE A 127 2.82 7.40 -2.56
C ILE A 127 4.11 7.21 -3.37
N LEU A 128 4.08 6.38 -4.41
CA LEU A 128 5.23 6.14 -5.29
C LEU A 128 5.63 7.41 -6.03
N ASN A 129 4.67 8.16 -6.59
CA ASN A 129 4.93 9.42 -7.29
C ASN A 129 5.53 10.48 -6.34
N GLU A 130 4.98 10.63 -5.12
CA GLU A 130 5.53 11.52 -4.10
C GLU A 130 6.97 11.12 -3.69
N ALA A 131 7.29 9.82 -3.72
CA ALA A 131 8.63 9.30 -3.46
C ALA A 131 9.60 9.39 -4.67
N GLY A 132 9.12 9.90 -5.81
CA GLY A 132 9.92 10.16 -7.01
C GLY A 132 10.02 8.99 -8.00
N PHE A 133 9.15 7.98 -7.91
CA PHE A 133 8.98 6.96 -8.94
C PHE A 133 8.26 7.58 -10.15
N LYS A 134 8.73 7.30 -11.37
CA LYS A 134 8.33 8.06 -12.57
C LYS A 134 7.18 7.44 -13.36
N ASP A 135 7.01 6.14 -13.30
CA ASP A 135 6.04 5.41 -14.11
C ASP A 135 5.31 4.38 -13.22
N ALA A 136 4.53 4.90 -12.25
CA ALA A 136 3.66 4.09 -11.42
C ALA A 136 2.24 4.08 -11.98
N LYS A 137 1.65 2.89 -12.10
CA LYS A 137 0.29 2.67 -12.61
C LYS A 137 -0.52 1.82 -11.66
N SER A 138 -1.84 2.04 -11.64
CA SER A 138 -2.78 1.21 -10.90
C SER A 138 -3.45 0.19 -11.83
N LEU A 139 -3.58 -1.05 -11.40
CA LEU A 139 -4.36 -2.05 -12.12
C LEU A 139 -5.86 -1.74 -11.97
N LYS A 140 -6.48 -1.27 -13.05
CA LYS A 140 -7.90 -0.91 -13.08
C LYS A 140 -8.78 -2.13 -12.82
N GLY A 141 -9.69 -2.01 -11.85
CA GLY A 141 -10.54 -3.12 -11.42
C GLY A 141 -9.82 -4.16 -10.55
N GLY A 142 -8.50 -4.05 -10.38
CA GLY A 142 -7.70 -4.82 -9.46
C GLY A 142 -7.72 -6.33 -9.67
N THR A 143 -7.37 -7.06 -8.61
CA THR A 143 -7.35 -8.53 -8.63
C THR A 143 -8.75 -9.15 -8.72
N ASP A 144 -9.80 -8.41 -8.38
CA ASP A 144 -11.19 -8.88 -8.54
C ASP A 144 -11.56 -8.99 -10.02
N GLU A 145 -11.23 -7.98 -10.83
CA GLU A 145 -11.49 -8.03 -12.27
C GLU A 145 -10.60 -9.06 -12.97
N TRP A 146 -9.32 -9.16 -12.56
CA TRP A 146 -8.39 -10.20 -13.01
C TRP A 146 -8.98 -11.61 -12.81
N SER A 147 -9.49 -11.88 -11.61
CA SER A 147 -10.10 -13.16 -11.26
C SER A 147 -11.42 -13.43 -12.00
N LYS A 148 -12.28 -12.41 -12.18
CA LYS A 148 -13.54 -12.52 -12.96
C LYS A 148 -13.30 -12.92 -14.41
N LYS A 149 -12.18 -12.45 -15.00
CA LYS A 149 -11.79 -12.83 -16.35
C LYS A 149 -11.14 -14.20 -16.44
N GLY A 150 -10.91 -14.85 -15.31
CA GLY A 150 -10.28 -16.17 -15.24
C GLY A 150 -8.79 -16.16 -15.58
N TYR A 151 -8.12 -15.01 -15.44
CA TYR A 151 -6.69 -14.90 -15.67
C TYR A 151 -5.88 -15.64 -14.59
N PRO A 152 -4.68 -16.16 -14.91
CA PRO A 152 -3.93 -17.05 -14.02
C PRO A 152 -3.44 -16.34 -12.77
N THR A 153 -3.47 -17.05 -11.65
CA THR A 153 -2.92 -16.66 -10.37
C THR A 153 -2.09 -17.79 -9.77
N THR A 154 -1.20 -17.48 -8.84
CA THR A 154 -0.43 -18.42 -8.04
C THR A 154 -0.71 -18.26 -6.55
N LYS A 155 -0.27 -19.23 -5.74
CA LYS A 155 -0.33 -19.19 -4.27
C LYS A 155 1.03 -19.42 -3.63
N ASP A 156 2.08 -19.37 -4.43
CA ASP A 156 3.46 -19.64 -3.98
C ASP A 156 3.99 -18.52 -3.07
#